data_3e287cb32c10553a6cc8ca7141a955eb
#
_entry.id   3e287cb32c10553a6cc8ca7141a955eb
#
_cell.length_a   1.000
_cell.length_b   1.000
_cell.length_c   1.000
_cell.angle_alpha   90.00
_cell.angle_beta   90.00
_cell.angle_gamma   90.00
#
_symmetry.space_group_name_H-M   'P 1'
#
loop_
_entity.id
_entity.type
_entity.pdbx_description
1 polymer ?
#
loop_
_entity_poly.entity_id
_entity_poly.type
_entity_poly.pdbx_seq_one_letter_code
_entity_poly.pdbx_strand_id
1 'polypeptide(L)'
;MPGGTPVATEALHHAFCSMASGTILMLSIEQLEFDDWPGSANDPDTPRGPAKVIGDTVVESQPDGTVINEWRLSELIDPERVCYGSFALFWVRKGYADTNDWSHANALTYDASDDSILVSARHQDPVIKFSRATGELNWILGDHGNWKAPWSDRLLKPAAGLEWLYRQHNVSLTGDGGVMVFDNGSFRDVPFNKPRPAPENYSRAVEFAVDEANKSVTQRWAFDAGRNSKYFSTFVGGATRLPETGNTFVTFGGVNYEDDGTPSDNNQIHRVMARHFEVTPGAAAEKVLELAIEDPSETDAIRWFSFRDEHVKSLYG
;
A
#
# COMPACT_ATOMS: atom_id res chain seq x y z
N MET A 1 10.63 24.56 10.18
CA MET A 1 11.71 24.90 9.24
C MET A 1 11.38 26.26 8.63
N PRO A 2 12.29 27.22 8.58
CA PRO A 2 12.00 28.49 7.93
C PRO A 2 11.95 28.26 6.42
N GLY A 3 10.85 28.62 5.77
CA GLY A 3 10.70 28.71 4.32
C GLY A 3 9.94 27.61 3.60
N GLY A 4 9.21 26.75 4.29
CA GLY A 4 8.28 25.81 3.62
C GLY A 4 7.04 26.55 3.10
N THR A 5 6.60 26.25 1.88
CA THR A 5 5.34 26.74 1.33
C THR A 5 4.21 25.82 1.80
N PRO A 6 3.17 26.33 2.47
CA PRO A 6 2.03 25.51 2.87
C PRO A 6 1.21 25.10 1.62
N VAL A 7 0.73 23.87 1.65
CA VAL A 7 -0.25 23.35 0.67
C VAL A 7 -1.64 23.41 1.32
N ALA A 8 -2.62 23.92 0.59
CA ALA A 8 -3.99 24.07 1.09
C ALA A 8 -4.73 22.73 1.05
N THR A 9 -4.40 21.85 1.98
CA THR A 9 -5.03 20.53 2.17
C THR A 9 -5.01 20.14 3.63
N GLU A 10 -5.79 19.12 4.03
CA GLU A 10 -5.98 18.73 5.44
C GLU A 10 -4.68 18.21 6.07
N ALA A 11 -4.17 17.08 5.62
CA ALA A 11 -2.97 16.45 6.17
C ALA A 11 -2.19 15.70 5.11
N LEU A 12 -0.96 16.07 4.86
CA LEU A 12 -0.07 15.34 3.97
C LEU A 12 0.51 14.12 4.68
N HIS A 13 0.54 12.99 3.99
CA HIS A 13 1.05 11.74 4.56
C HIS A 13 1.63 10.80 3.50
N HIS A 14 2.41 9.82 3.94
CA HIS A 14 2.95 8.65 3.24
C HIS A 14 3.72 8.91 1.95
N ALA A 15 3.14 9.56 0.94
CA ALA A 15 3.76 9.60 -0.38
C ALA A 15 3.57 10.94 -1.11
N PHE A 16 4.57 11.26 -1.92
CA PHE A 16 4.53 12.32 -2.93
C PHE A 16 5.26 11.85 -4.19
N CYS A 17 4.92 12.44 -5.33
CA CYS A 17 5.53 12.18 -6.63
C CYS A 17 5.73 13.51 -7.37
N SER A 18 6.98 13.83 -7.72
CA SER A 18 7.28 14.99 -8.55
C SER A 18 7.00 14.69 -10.02
N MET A 19 6.28 15.58 -10.67
CA MET A 19 5.89 15.46 -12.06
C MET A 19 6.88 16.17 -12.98
N ALA A 20 7.05 15.69 -14.20
CA ALA A 20 7.88 16.37 -15.20
C ALA A 20 7.36 17.78 -15.55
N SER A 21 6.07 18.06 -15.34
CA SER A 21 5.46 19.39 -15.42
C SER A 21 5.95 20.38 -14.37
N GLY A 22 6.64 19.90 -13.32
CA GLY A 22 7.04 20.67 -12.16
C GLY A 22 5.99 20.71 -11.04
N THR A 23 4.81 20.10 -11.24
CA THR A 23 3.79 19.93 -10.18
C THR A 23 4.15 18.73 -9.28
N ILE A 24 3.47 18.62 -8.15
CA ILE A 24 3.71 17.55 -7.17
C ILE A 24 2.38 16.89 -6.86
N LEU A 25 2.32 15.56 -7.02
CA LEU A 25 1.22 14.74 -6.52
C LEU A 25 1.52 14.32 -5.08
N MET A 26 0.52 14.38 -4.21
CA MET A 26 0.66 14.06 -2.78
C MET A 26 -0.58 13.33 -2.28
N LEU A 27 -0.40 12.49 -1.26
CA LEU A 27 -1.52 11.94 -0.50
C LEU A 27 -1.91 12.91 0.62
N SER A 28 -3.21 13.12 0.74
CA SER A 28 -3.88 13.85 1.80
C SER A 28 -5.09 13.05 2.29
N ILE A 29 -5.88 13.62 3.18
CA ILE A 29 -7.08 12.98 3.71
C ILE A 29 -8.35 13.75 3.38
N GLU A 30 -9.47 13.03 3.43
CA GLU A 30 -10.82 13.58 3.48
C GLU A 30 -11.54 13.08 4.73
N GLN A 31 -12.39 13.93 5.32
CA GLN A 31 -13.23 13.55 6.45
C GLN A 31 -14.65 13.31 5.95
N LEU A 32 -15.18 12.14 6.22
CA LEU A 32 -16.52 11.69 5.81
C LEU A 32 -17.37 11.41 7.05
N GLU A 33 -18.65 11.71 6.96
CA GLU A 33 -19.65 11.37 7.98
C GLU A 33 -20.78 10.55 7.34
N PHE A 34 -21.11 9.45 7.95
CA PHE A 34 -22.19 8.56 7.52
C PHE A 34 -23.21 8.40 8.64
N ASP A 35 -24.50 8.41 8.31
CA ASP A 35 -25.58 8.06 9.24
C ASP A 35 -25.70 6.53 9.41
N ASP A 36 -25.28 5.77 8.38
CA ASP A 36 -25.41 4.32 8.32
C ASP A 36 -24.19 3.69 7.62
N TRP A 37 -23.12 3.45 8.38
CA TRP A 37 -21.88 2.82 7.89
C TRP A 37 -21.71 1.42 8.48
N PRO A 38 -21.03 0.46 7.81
CA PRO A 38 -20.81 -0.87 8.34
C PRO A 38 -20.16 -0.89 9.73
N GLY A 39 -20.64 -1.73 10.64
CA GLY A 39 -20.15 -1.79 12.02
C GLY A 39 -18.95 -2.71 12.22
N SER A 40 -18.63 -3.59 11.25
CA SER A 40 -17.56 -4.58 11.37
C SER A 40 -17.03 -5.02 10.00
N ALA A 41 -15.78 -5.47 9.96
CA ALA A 41 -15.21 -6.22 8.84
C ALA A 41 -15.12 -7.74 9.13
N ASN A 42 -15.43 -8.16 10.36
CA ASN A 42 -15.33 -9.57 10.78
C ASN A 42 -16.70 -10.27 10.83
N ASP A 43 -17.75 -9.51 11.08
CA ASP A 43 -19.10 -10.03 11.25
C ASP A 43 -20.10 -9.19 10.43
N PRO A 44 -20.68 -9.75 9.34
CA PRO A 44 -21.62 -9.03 8.48
C PRO A 44 -22.94 -8.70 9.17
N ASP A 45 -23.28 -9.39 10.28
CA ASP A 45 -24.49 -9.17 11.04
C ASP A 45 -24.34 -8.07 12.10
N THR A 46 -23.15 -7.50 12.26
CA THR A 46 -22.95 -6.35 13.14
C THR A 46 -23.78 -5.16 12.65
N PRO A 47 -24.59 -4.55 13.52
CA PRO A 47 -25.43 -3.43 13.13
C PRO A 47 -24.62 -2.29 12.52
N ARG A 48 -25.14 -1.73 11.45
CA ARG A 48 -24.66 -0.48 10.85
C ARG A 48 -25.06 0.70 11.74
N GLY A 49 -24.36 1.81 11.62
CA GLY A 49 -24.68 2.99 12.40
C GLY A 49 -23.89 4.24 11.99
N PRO A 50 -24.09 5.36 12.69
CA PRO A 50 -23.32 6.57 12.44
C PRO A 50 -21.83 6.36 12.61
N ALA A 51 -21.04 6.89 11.67
CA ALA A 51 -19.57 6.80 11.71
C ALA A 51 -18.91 8.05 11.13
N LYS A 52 -17.80 8.43 11.75
CA LYS A 52 -16.82 9.34 11.16
C LYS A 52 -15.70 8.51 10.53
N VAL A 53 -15.35 8.84 9.33
CA VAL A 53 -14.43 8.03 8.52
C VAL A 53 -13.39 8.94 7.89
N ILE A 54 -12.12 8.54 7.97
CA ILE A 54 -11.06 9.16 7.20
C ILE A 54 -10.84 8.34 5.93
N GLY A 55 -11.06 8.99 4.81
CA GLY A 55 -10.64 8.54 3.50
C GLY A 55 -9.35 9.25 3.06
N ASP A 56 -8.86 8.89 1.89
CA ASP A 56 -7.68 9.52 1.32
C ASP A 56 -8.03 10.29 0.04
N THR A 57 -7.22 11.32 -0.21
CA THR A 57 -7.32 12.19 -1.37
C THR A 57 -5.97 12.28 -2.04
N VAL A 58 -5.92 12.20 -3.37
CA VAL A 58 -4.74 12.59 -4.14
C VAL A 58 -4.87 14.06 -4.48
N VAL A 59 -3.85 14.84 -4.14
CA VAL A 59 -3.78 16.29 -4.39
C VAL A 59 -2.64 16.57 -5.36
N GLU A 60 -2.88 17.38 -6.38
CA GLU A 60 -1.84 17.95 -7.23
C GLU A 60 -1.66 19.43 -6.93
N SER A 61 -0.42 19.83 -6.63
CA SER A 61 -0.10 21.23 -6.36
C SER A 61 1.00 21.77 -7.23
N GLN A 62 0.98 23.08 -7.41
CA GLN A 62 2.13 23.86 -7.90
C GLN A 62 3.23 23.89 -6.81
N PRO A 63 4.50 24.20 -7.17
CA PRO A 63 5.57 24.39 -6.19
C PRO A 63 5.31 25.50 -5.17
N ASP A 64 4.45 26.45 -5.49
CA ASP A 64 4.04 27.53 -4.58
C ASP A 64 2.93 27.12 -3.60
N GLY A 65 2.52 25.84 -3.58
CA GLY A 65 1.51 25.28 -2.70
C GLY A 65 0.07 25.43 -3.21
N THR A 66 -0.15 26.06 -4.37
CA THR A 66 -1.48 26.15 -4.97
C THR A 66 -1.96 24.79 -5.42
N VAL A 67 -3.07 24.31 -4.86
CA VAL A 67 -3.75 23.08 -5.28
C VAL A 67 -4.46 23.33 -6.60
N ILE A 68 -4.20 22.50 -7.61
CA ILE A 68 -4.76 22.59 -8.95
C ILE A 68 -5.70 21.44 -9.30
N ASN A 69 -5.53 20.30 -8.68
CA ASN A 69 -6.42 19.14 -8.83
C ASN A 69 -6.53 18.37 -7.50
N GLU A 70 -7.68 17.72 -7.30
CA GLU A 70 -7.96 16.85 -6.17
C GLU A 70 -8.84 15.68 -6.63
N TRP A 71 -8.49 14.46 -6.21
CA TRP A 71 -9.26 13.23 -6.48
C TRP A 71 -9.47 12.49 -5.16
N ARG A 72 -10.72 12.36 -4.76
CA ARG A 72 -11.13 11.70 -3.52
C ARG A 72 -11.30 10.22 -3.75
N LEU A 73 -10.70 9.40 -2.90
CA LEU A 73 -10.86 7.95 -3.02
C LEU A 73 -12.30 7.51 -2.79
N SER A 74 -13.08 8.24 -1.98
CA SER A 74 -14.50 7.99 -1.77
C SER A 74 -15.37 8.16 -3.02
N GLU A 75 -14.90 8.91 -4.02
CA GLU A 75 -15.55 9.07 -5.32
C GLU A 75 -15.06 8.02 -6.34
N LEU A 76 -13.87 7.46 -6.12
CA LEU A 76 -13.24 6.48 -7.01
C LEU A 76 -13.63 5.05 -6.67
N ILE A 77 -13.73 4.70 -5.39
CA ILE A 77 -14.10 3.36 -4.92
C ILE A 77 -15.20 3.43 -3.85
N ASP A 78 -15.90 2.32 -3.61
CA ASP A 78 -17.03 2.23 -2.68
C ASP A 78 -16.65 2.63 -1.24
N PRO A 79 -17.08 3.79 -0.72
CA PRO A 79 -16.73 4.23 0.63
C PRO A 79 -17.44 3.44 1.74
N GLU A 80 -18.41 2.60 1.40
CA GLU A 80 -19.05 1.68 2.32
C GLU A 80 -18.42 0.28 2.33
N ARG A 81 -17.47 0.01 1.40
CA ARG A 81 -16.72 -1.23 1.44
C ARG A 81 -15.73 -1.19 2.59
N VAL A 82 -15.80 -2.18 3.47
CA VAL A 82 -14.90 -2.32 4.61
C VAL A 82 -14.00 -3.55 4.44
N CYS A 83 -12.78 -3.45 4.95
CA CYS A 83 -11.80 -4.53 5.09
C CYS A 83 -11.25 -4.53 6.50
N TYR A 84 -10.46 -5.53 6.88
CA TYR A 84 -9.94 -5.71 8.25
C TYR A 84 -9.22 -4.48 8.81
N GLY A 85 -8.67 -3.60 7.96
CA GLY A 85 -8.01 -2.37 8.37
C GLY A 85 -8.90 -1.16 8.55
N SER A 86 -10.11 -1.19 8.00
CA SER A 86 -10.99 0.00 7.92
C SER A 86 -11.39 0.58 9.27
N PHE A 87 -11.24 -0.19 10.34
CA PHE A 87 -11.54 0.22 11.73
C PHE A 87 -10.28 0.55 12.54
N ALA A 88 -9.14 0.73 11.91
CA ALA A 88 -7.90 1.07 12.60
C ALA A 88 -7.95 2.49 13.20
N LEU A 89 -7.25 2.69 14.32
CA LEU A 89 -7.23 3.94 15.08
C LEU A 89 -6.03 4.84 14.74
N PHE A 90 -5.50 4.74 13.53
CA PHE A 90 -4.30 5.50 13.13
C PHE A 90 -4.55 7.01 13.22
N TRP A 91 -5.64 7.50 12.64
CA TRP A 91 -5.97 8.92 12.61
C TRP A 91 -6.43 9.46 13.97
N VAL A 92 -7.06 8.63 14.81
CA VAL A 92 -7.36 9.00 16.20
C VAL A 92 -6.10 9.42 16.94
N ARG A 93 -5.00 8.68 16.77
CA ARG A 93 -3.69 8.98 17.35
C ARG A 93 -3.04 10.24 16.77
N LYS A 94 -3.53 10.74 15.65
CA LYS A 94 -3.11 11.97 14.97
C LYS A 94 -4.00 13.18 15.30
N GLY A 95 -5.04 13.00 16.14
CA GLY A 95 -5.91 14.08 16.60
C GLY A 95 -7.30 14.11 15.96
N TYR A 96 -7.63 13.16 15.06
CA TYR A 96 -8.96 13.03 14.44
C TYR A 96 -9.81 12.11 15.31
N ALA A 97 -10.47 12.68 16.32
CA ALA A 97 -11.21 11.93 17.33
C ALA A 97 -12.37 11.13 16.73
N ASP A 98 -12.58 9.91 17.25
CA ASP A 98 -13.72 9.04 16.92
C ASP A 98 -13.81 8.66 15.44
N THR A 99 -12.69 8.59 14.71
CA THR A 99 -12.66 8.26 13.29
C THR A 99 -12.20 6.83 13.02
N ASN A 100 -12.75 6.22 11.99
CA ASN A 100 -12.28 5.00 11.37
C ASN A 100 -11.32 5.32 10.22
N ASP A 101 -10.32 4.47 9.97
CA ASP A 101 -9.29 4.66 8.95
C ASP A 101 -9.62 3.80 7.71
N TRP A 102 -10.52 4.29 6.86
CA TRP A 102 -11.15 3.49 5.82
C TRP A 102 -10.20 2.99 4.73
N SER A 103 -9.45 3.86 4.07
CA SER A 103 -8.65 3.51 2.88
C SER A 103 -7.16 3.39 3.16
N HIS A 104 -6.59 4.24 4.01
CA HIS A 104 -5.18 4.26 4.38
C HIS A 104 -4.25 4.13 3.16
N ALA A 105 -4.40 5.03 2.20
CA ALA A 105 -3.51 5.09 1.05
C ALA A 105 -2.07 5.33 1.51
N ASN A 106 -1.12 4.55 1.01
CA ASN A 106 0.26 4.62 1.49
C ASN A 106 1.31 4.80 0.40
N ALA A 107 0.90 4.76 -0.85
CA ALA A 107 1.76 5.04 -2.00
C ALA A 107 0.93 5.53 -3.18
N LEU A 108 1.56 6.37 -3.99
CA LEU A 108 1.07 6.77 -5.30
C LEU A 108 2.22 6.79 -6.30
N THR A 109 1.91 6.58 -7.57
CA THR A 109 2.85 6.76 -8.68
C THR A 109 2.09 7.28 -9.91
N TYR A 110 2.81 8.02 -10.75
CA TYR A 110 2.27 8.57 -11.99
C TYR A 110 2.72 7.73 -13.19
N ASP A 111 1.77 7.36 -14.02
CA ASP A 111 2.02 6.70 -15.31
C ASP A 111 1.97 7.73 -16.44
N ALA A 112 3.16 8.14 -16.89
CA ALA A 112 3.29 9.12 -17.97
C ALA A 112 2.87 8.57 -19.34
N SER A 113 2.69 7.27 -19.48
CA SER A 113 2.36 6.65 -20.77
C SER A 113 0.91 6.94 -21.20
N ASP A 114 0.01 7.15 -20.22
CA ASP A 114 -1.42 7.37 -20.46
C ASP A 114 -2.06 8.45 -19.55
N ASP A 115 -1.23 9.26 -18.89
CA ASP A 115 -1.65 10.32 -17.95
C ASP A 115 -2.56 9.79 -16.82
N SER A 116 -2.14 8.71 -16.18
CA SER A 116 -2.88 8.07 -15.09
C SER A 116 -2.12 8.10 -13.77
N ILE A 117 -2.87 7.93 -12.68
CA ILE A 117 -2.34 7.84 -11.32
C ILE A 117 -2.68 6.46 -10.75
N LEU A 118 -1.69 5.79 -10.15
CA LEU A 118 -1.87 4.56 -9.40
C LEU A 118 -1.78 4.87 -7.90
N VAL A 119 -2.69 4.30 -7.11
CA VAL A 119 -2.73 4.45 -5.66
C VAL A 119 -2.84 3.07 -4.99
N SER A 120 -2.00 2.83 -3.99
CA SER A 120 -2.10 1.66 -3.10
C SER A 120 -2.98 2.01 -1.90
N ALA A 121 -4.21 1.47 -1.87
CA ALA A 121 -5.17 1.65 -0.77
C ALA A 121 -5.07 0.47 0.19
N ARG A 122 -4.21 0.59 1.22
CA ARG A 122 -3.83 -0.49 2.14
C ARG A 122 -5.00 -1.12 2.88
N HIS A 123 -5.94 -0.31 3.39
CA HIS A 123 -7.06 -0.80 4.18
C HIS A 123 -8.23 -1.31 3.32
N GLN A 124 -8.13 -1.16 2.00
CA GLN A 124 -9.07 -1.73 1.03
C GLN A 124 -8.46 -2.88 0.22
N ASP A 125 -7.16 -3.14 0.40
CA ASP A 125 -6.36 -4.19 -0.26
C ASP A 125 -6.10 -4.03 -1.79
N PRO A 126 -6.65 -3.08 -2.56
CA PRO A 126 -6.29 -2.93 -3.95
C PRO A 126 -5.20 -1.90 -4.22
N VAL A 127 -4.59 -2.03 -5.39
CA VAL A 127 -4.07 -0.92 -6.18
C VAL A 127 -5.15 -0.49 -7.16
N ILE A 128 -5.43 0.80 -7.23
CA ILE A 128 -6.34 1.40 -8.22
C ILE A 128 -5.55 2.23 -9.22
N LYS A 129 -6.03 2.30 -10.46
CA LYS A 129 -5.54 3.23 -11.49
C LYS A 129 -6.70 4.07 -11.98
N PHE A 130 -6.49 5.38 -12.10
CA PHE A 130 -7.48 6.31 -12.61
C PHE A 130 -6.84 7.37 -13.50
N SER A 131 -7.60 7.91 -14.43
CA SER A 131 -7.16 8.99 -15.32
C SER A 131 -6.96 10.28 -14.54
N ARG A 132 -5.78 10.89 -14.64
CA ARG A 132 -5.50 12.18 -14.04
C ARG A 132 -6.35 13.30 -14.65
N ALA A 133 -6.62 13.23 -15.96
CA ALA A 133 -7.38 14.26 -16.67
C ALA A 133 -8.88 14.26 -16.34
N THR A 134 -9.48 13.07 -16.13
CA THR A 134 -10.94 12.94 -15.96
C THR A 134 -11.38 12.47 -14.59
N GLY A 135 -10.47 11.90 -13.77
CA GLY A 135 -10.80 11.22 -12.54
C GLY A 135 -11.50 9.86 -12.75
N GLU A 136 -11.63 9.38 -13.99
CA GLU A 136 -12.30 8.11 -14.24
C GLU A 136 -11.44 6.94 -13.77
N LEU A 137 -12.03 6.01 -12.98
CA LEU A 137 -11.41 4.78 -12.55
C LEU A 137 -11.19 3.83 -13.73
N ASN A 138 -9.93 3.52 -14.05
CA ASN A 138 -9.56 2.63 -15.15
C ASN A 138 -9.74 1.17 -14.71
N TRP A 139 -9.09 0.78 -13.62
CA TRP A 139 -9.15 -0.58 -13.10
C TRP A 139 -8.81 -0.67 -11.60
N ILE A 140 -9.13 -1.84 -11.03
CA ILE A 140 -8.85 -2.26 -9.66
C ILE A 140 -8.06 -3.57 -9.71
N LEU A 141 -6.85 -3.57 -9.13
CA LEU A 141 -5.99 -4.75 -8.93
C LEU A 141 -6.08 -5.19 -7.47
N GLY A 142 -6.80 -6.25 -7.17
CA GLY A 142 -7.00 -6.77 -5.83
C GLY A 142 -8.03 -7.89 -5.79
N ASP A 143 -8.25 -8.47 -4.62
CA ASP A 143 -9.26 -9.50 -4.41
C ASP A 143 -10.67 -9.01 -4.79
N HIS A 144 -11.50 -9.91 -5.32
CA HIS A 144 -12.84 -9.60 -5.83
C HIS A 144 -13.92 -9.59 -4.74
N GLY A 145 -13.58 -9.92 -3.51
CA GLY A 145 -14.55 -10.00 -2.41
C GLY A 145 -15.16 -8.66 -2.04
N ASN A 146 -16.49 -8.66 -1.88
CA ASN A 146 -17.30 -7.54 -1.38
C ASN A 146 -17.28 -6.26 -2.22
N TRP A 147 -16.99 -6.36 -3.53
CA TRP A 147 -17.18 -5.27 -4.46
C TRP A 147 -18.58 -5.29 -5.08
N LYS A 148 -19.24 -4.14 -5.09
CA LYS A 148 -20.54 -3.91 -5.72
C LYS A 148 -20.35 -3.22 -7.08
N ALA A 149 -21.37 -3.28 -7.95
CA ALA A 149 -21.43 -2.42 -9.12
C ALA A 149 -21.56 -0.93 -8.69
N PRO A 150 -20.97 0.00 -9.42
CA PRO A 150 -20.24 -0.16 -10.69
C PRO A 150 -18.76 -0.56 -10.53
N TRP A 151 -18.20 -0.59 -9.32
CA TRP A 151 -16.77 -0.84 -9.05
C TRP A 151 -16.34 -2.25 -9.41
N SER A 152 -17.23 -3.25 -9.20
CA SER A 152 -16.96 -4.64 -9.62
C SER A 152 -16.65 -4.79 -11.09
N ASP A 153 -17.14 -3.88 -11.95
CA ASP A 153 -16.90 -3.88 -13.41
C ASP A 153 -15.48 -3.39 -13.76
N ARG A 154 -14.77 -2.84 -12.79
CA ARG A 154 -13.39 -2.34 -12.93
C ARG A 154 -12.35 -3.32 -12.39
N LEU A 155 -12.76 -4.43 -11.79
CA LEU A 155 -11.86 -5.47 -11.29
C LEU A 155 -11.13 -6.18 -12.43
N LEU A 156 -9.81 -6.33 -12.29
CA LEU A 156 -8.98 -7.08 -13.22
C LEU A 156 -9.20 -8.58 -13.04
N LYS A 157 -9.38 -9.31 -14.14
CA LYS A 157 -9.57 -10.77 -14.14
C LYS A 157 -8.22 -11.46 -13.93
N PRO A 158 -8.06 -12.30 -12.89
CA PRO A 158 -6.78 -12.96 -12.62
C PRO A 158 -6.53 -14.10 -13.62
N ALA A 159 -5.27 -14.28 -14.01
CA ALA A 159 -4.82 -15.52 -14.61
C ALA A 159 -4.89 -16.67 -13.59
N ALA A 160 -4.94 -17.91 -14.08
CA ALA A 160 -4.97 -19.08 -13.24
C ALA A 160 -3.76 -19.11 -12.28
N GLY A 161 -4.01 -19.32 -10.98
CA GLY A 161 -2.97 -19.41 -9.95
C GLY A 161 -2.42 -18.08 -9.47
N LEU A 162 -2.99 -16.94 -9.88
CA LEU A 162 -2.61 -15.64 -9.33
C LEU A 162 -3.01 -15.57 -7.86
N GLU A 163 -2.09 -15.11 -7.02
CA GLU A 163 -2.35 -14.78 -5.61
C GLU A 163 -2.52 -13.28 -5.48
N TRP A 164 -3.60 -12.84 -4.79
CA TRP A 164 -3.91 -11.43 -4.60
C TRP A 164 -2.99 -10.74 -3.58
N LEU A 165 -3.08 -9.42 -3.55
CA LEU A 165 -2.43 -8.52 -2.59
C LEU A 165 -3.28 -8.40 -1.32
N TYR A 166 -2.61 -8.24 -0.19
CA TYR A 166 -3.28 -7.95 1.08
C TYR A 166 -2.46 -6.98 1.91
N ARG A 167 -3.04 -5.85 2.28
CA ARG A 167 -2.43 -4.83 3.16
C ARG A 167 -1.14 -4.25 2.61
N GLN A 168 -0.99 -4.22 1.30
CA GLN A 168 0.22 -3.86 0.58
C GLN A 168 0.72 -2.44 0.88
N HIS A 169 2.01 -2.25 0.64
CA HIS A 169 2.67 -0.94 0.59
C HIS A 169 3.38 -0.78 -0.74
N ASN A 170 3.71 0.48 -1.04
CA ASN A 170 4.41 0.88 -2.23
C ASN A 170 3.69 0.42 -3.50
N VAL A 171 3.63 1.27 -4.48
CA VAL A 171 3.29 0.94 -5.86
C VAL A 171 4.27 1.68 -6.75
N SER A 172 4.89 0.98 -7.66
CA SER A 172 5.81 1.55 -8.64
C SER A 172 5.60 0.90 -10.00
N LEU A 173 6.05 1.57 -11.06
CA LEU A 173 6.03 1.03 -12.41
C LEU A 173 7.41 0.53 -12.80
N THR A 174 7.47 -0.63 -13.45
CA THR A 174 8.68 -1.10 -14.10
C THR A 174 8.83 -0.46 -15.49
N GLY A 175 10.05 -0.43 -16.03
CA GLY A 175 10.32 0.25 -17.30
C GLY A 175 9.54 -0.29 -18.52
N ASP A 176 8.95 -1.47 -18.40
CA ASP A 176 8.09 -2.14 -19.40
C ASP A 176 6.59 -2.11 -19.03
N GLY A 177 6.19 -1.23 -18.10
CA GLY A 177 4.80 -1.02 -17.70
C GLY A 177 4.24 -2.05 -16.72
N GLY A 178 5.08 -2.87 -16.09
CA GLY A 178 4.66 -3.73 -14.99
C GLY A 178 4.32 -2.94 -13.73
N VAL A 179 3.38 -3.44 -12.94
CA VAL A 179 3.00 -2.88 -11.64
C VAL A 179 3.73 -3.64 -10.54
N MET A 180 4.69 -3.00 -9.88
CA MET A 180 5.46 -3.57 -8.76
C MET A 180 4.86 -3.12 -7.43
N VAL A 181 4.67 -4.06 -6.50
CA VAL A 181 4.05 -3.81 -5.19
C VAL A 181 4.76 -4.64 -4.12
N PHE A 182 4.85 -4.12 -2.90
CA PHE A 182 5.20 -4.90 -1.74
C PHE A 182 3.92 -5.38 -1.03
N ASP A 183 3.58 -6.66 -1.20
CA ASP A 183 2.45 -7.33 -0.57
C ASP A 183 2.83 -7.74 0.86
N ASN A 184 2.39 -6.95 1.86
CA ASN A 184 2.65 -7.27 3.27
C ASN A 184 2.01 -8.60 3.67
N GLY A 185 0.87 -8.94 3.09
CA GLY A 185 0.22 -10.24 3.25
C GLY A 185 -0.48 -10.45 4.58
N SER A 186 -0.80 -9.39 5.32
CA SER A 186 -1.55 -9.52 6.58
C SER A 186 -2.99 -9.91 6.31
N PHE A 187 -3.50 -10.84 7.12
CA PHE A 187 -4.86 -11.40 7.07
C PHE A 187 -5.12 -12.35 5.89
N ARG A 188 -4.61 -12.10 4.69
CA ARG A 188 -4.77 -12.88 3.45
C ARG A 188 -6.13 -13.55 3.28
N ASP A 189 -7.18 -12.76 3.47
CA ASP A 189 -8.57 -13.13 3.20
C ASP A 189 -9.42 -11.89 2.99
N VAL A 190 -10.62 -12.09 2.43
CA VAL A 190 -11.61 -11.04 2.27
C VAL A 190 -12.39 -10.82 3.57
N PRO A 191 -12.96 -9.63 3.76
CA PRO A 191 -13.80 -9.32 4.91
C PRO A 191 -14.91 -10.36 5.12
N PHE A 192 -15.30 -10.55 6.36
CA PHE A 192 -16.31 -11.50 6.85
C PHE A 192 -15.90 -12.98 6.79
N ASN A 193 -14.74 -13.30 6.24
CA ASN A 193 -14.11 -14.60 6.40
C ASN A 193 -13.28 -14.63 7.69
N LYS A 194 -12.77 -15.80 8.06
CA LYS A 194 -11.81 -15.92 9.15
C LYS A 194 -10.41 -15.55 8.62
N PRO A 195 -9.78 -14.47 9.09
CA PRO A 195 -8.46 -14.09 8.60
C PRO A 195 -7.41 -15.16 8.90
N ARG A 196 -6.44 -15.29 8.00
CA ARG A 196 -5.33 -16.19 8.19
C ARG A 196 -4.47 -15.70 9.36
N PRO A 197 -4.09 -16.58 10.33
CA PRO A 197 -3.27 -16.17 11.47
C PRO A 197 -1.86 -15.79 11.05
N ALA A 198 -1.22 -14.88 11.80
CA ALA A 198 0.07 -14.30 11.47
C ALA A 198 1.18 -15.33 11.13
N PRO A 199 1.34 -16.45 11.87
CA PRO A 199 2.36 -17.46 11.54
C PRO A 199 2.19 -18.15 10.18
N GLU A 200 1.01 -18.10 9.60
CA GLU A 200 0.69 -18.68 8.29
C GLU A 200 0.78 -17.65 7.15
N ASN A 201 0.97 -16.37 7.49
CA ASN A 201 1.13 -15.30 6.53
C ASN A 201 2.59 -15.13 6.09
N TYR A 202 2.78 -14.44 4.99
CA TYR A 202 4.08 -14.10 4.44
C TYR A 202 3.99 -12.79 3.67
N SER A 203 5.12 -12.09 3.57
CA SER A 203 5.26 -10.90 2.75
C SER A 203 6.06 -11.19 1.50
N ARG A 204 5.84 -10.40 0.45
CA ARG A 204 6.57 -10.55 -0.82
C ARG A 204 6.61 -9.26 -1.61
N ALA A 205 7.67 -9.05 -2.38
CA ALA A 205 7.62 -8.17 -3.54
C ALA A 205 6.98 -8.93 -4.70
N VAL A 206 6.11 -8.28 -5.47
CA VAL A 206 5.43 -8.91 -6.59
C VAL A 206 5.27 -7.94 -7.75
N GLU A 207 5.47 -8.43 -8.97
CA GLU A 207 5.25 -7.69 -10.22
C GLU A 207 4.10 -8.30 -10.99
N PHE A 208 3.18 -7.45 -11.39
CA PHE A 208 2.02 -7.80 -12.23
C PHE A 208 2.13 -7.19 -13.62
N ALA A 209 1.68 -7.95 -14.61
CA ALA A 209 1.36 -7.42 -15.94
C ALA A 209 -0.14 -7.21 -16.04
N VAL A 210 -0.56 -6.00 -16.36
CA VAL A 210 -1.95 -5.64 -16.59
C VAL A 210 -2.19 -5.52 -18.09
N ASP A 211 -3.18 -6.25 -18.59
CA ASP A 211 -3.74 -6.09 -19.92
C ASP A 211 -5.04 -5.30 -19.80
N GLU A 212 -4.95 -3.99 -19.99
CA GLU A 212 -6.08 -3.07 -19.84
C GLU A 212 -7.18 -3.32 -20.89
N ALA A 213 -6.79 -3.73 -22.09
CA ALA A 213 -7.74 -3.99 -23.18
C ALA A 213 -8.66 -5.19 -22.86
N ASN A 214 -8.10 -6.23 -22.25
CA ASN A 214 -8.84 -7.43 -21.85
C ASN A 214 -9.28 -7.40 -20.37
N LYS A 215 -8.93 -6.34 -19.63
CA LYS A 215 -9.13 -6.20 -18.18
C LYS A 215 -8.63 -7.43 -17.43
N SER A 216 -7.40 -7.88 -17.72
CA SER A 216 -6.82 -9.05 -17.11
C SER A 216 -5.45 -8.78 -16.50
N VAL A 217 -5.05 -9.64 -15.56
CA VAL A 217 -3.79 -9.51 -14.85
C VAL A 217 -3.10 -10.84 -14.68
N THR A 218 -1.77 -10.84 -14.85
CA THR A 218 -0.89 -11.97 -14.60
C THR A 218 0.22 -11.58 -13.63
N GLN A 219 0.67 -12.50 -12.80
CA GLN A 219 1.87 -12.32 -12.00
C GLN A 219 3.09 -12.65 -12.87
N ARG A 220 4.00 -11.69 -13.04
CA ARG A 220 5.25 -11.87 -13.80
C ARG A 220 6.38 -12.41 -12.94
N TRP A 221 6.49 -11.89 -11.71
CA TRP A 221 7.58 -12.18 -10.82
C TRP A 221 7.15 -12.02 -9.37
N ALA A 222 7.83 -12.72 -8.45
CA ALA A 222 7.71 -12.50 -7.02
C ALA A 222 8.99 -12.91 -6.28
N PHE A 223 9.23 -12.26 -5.14
CA PHE A 223 10.28 -12.59 -4.19
C PHE A 223 9.72 -12.50 -2.76
N ASP A 224 9.75 -13.61 -2.03
CA ASP A 224 9.23 -13.73 -0.67
C ASP A 224 10.32 -14.09 0.36
N ALA A 225 11.58 -13.94 0.01
CA ALA A 225 12.76 -14.32 0.81
C ALA A 225 12.77 -15.79 1.27
N GLY A 226 11.92 -16.62 0.65
CA GLY A 226 11.59 -17.98 1.02
C GLY A 226 10.35 -18.03 1.93
N ARG A 227 9.25 -18.64 1.48
CA ARG A 227 7.96 -18.69 2.21
C ARG A 227 8.05 -19.25 3.64
N ASN A 228 9.06 -20.05 3.90
CA ASN A 228 9.36 -20.55 5.24
C ASN A 228 10.31 -19.61 5.99
N SER A 229 10.73 -18.50 5.38
CA SER A 229 11.46 -17.47 6.09
C SER A 229 10.52 -16.82 7.10
N LYS A 230 11.07 -16.43 8.24
CA LYS A 230 10.31 -15.73 9.28
C LYS A 230 10.04 -14.27 8.95
N TYR A 231 10.31 -13.81 7.71
CA TYR A 231 10.20 -12.39 7.34
C TYR A 231 8.77 -12.02 6.95
N PHE A 232 7.91 -11.92 7.96
CA PHE A 232 6.57 -11.39 7.81
C PHE A 232 6.57 -9.91 8.23
N SER A 233 6.52 -9.02 7.23
CA SER A 233 6.52 -7.56 7.40
C SER A 233 5.10 -7.02 7.36
N THR A 234 4.49 -6.79 8.51
CA THR A 234 3.06 -6.50 8.64
C THR A 234 2.66 -5.08 8.27
N PHE A 235 3.63 -4.16 8.21
CA PHE A 235 3.45 -2.76 7.86
C PHE A 235 4.73 -2.23 7.19
N VAL A 236 4.63 -1.12 6.50
CA VAL A 236 5.69 -0.47 5.72
C VAL A 236 6.37 -1.42 4.73
N GLY A 237 7.41 -1.00 4.08
CA GLY A 237 8.14 -1.79 3.09
C GLY A 237 7.95 -1.30 1.67
N GLY A 238 8.71 -1.88 0.76
CA GLY A 238 8.71 -1.46 -0.64
C GLY A 238 9.40 -2.43 -1.58
N ALA A 239 9.16 -2.25 -2.86
CA ALA A 239 9.85 -2.95 -3.94
C ALA A 239 10.01 -2.02 -5.13
N THR A 240 11.24 -1.92 -5.64
CA THR A 240 11.56 -1.04 -6.76
C THR A 240 12.52 -1.73 -7.72
N ARG A 241 12.16 -1.74 -9.00
CA ARG A 241 13.04 -2.23 -10.06
C ARG A 241 14.15 -1.22 -10.30
N LEU A 242 15.40 -1.67 -10.23
CA LEU A 242 16.58 -0.85 -10.53
C LEU A 242 16.80 -0.84 -12.04
N PRO A 243 16.68 0.32 -12.71
CA PRO A 243 16.70 0.37 -14.17
C PRO A 243 18.08 0.04 -14.76
N GLU A 244 19.16 0.22 -13.99
CA GLU A 244 20.55 0.01 -14.48
C GLU A 244 20.95 -1.46 -14.50
N THR A 245 20.50 -2.23 -13.52
CA THR A 245 20.87 -3.66 -13.38
C THR A 245 19.74 -4.61 -13.74
N GLY A 246 18.50 -4.12 -13.74
CA GLY A 246 17.30 -4.96 -13.80
C GLY A 246 17.02 -5.70 -12.48
N ASN A 247 17.86 -5.55 -11.46
CA ASN A 247 17.61 -6.11 -10.13
C ASN A 247 16.42 -5.43 -9.45
N THR A 248 15.87 -6.05 -8.43
CA THR A 248 14.83 -5.45 -7.60
C THR A 248 15.37 -5.21 -6.20
N PHE A 249 15.24 -3.98 -5.72
CA PHE A 249 15.47 -3.67 -4.32
C PHE A 249 14.18 -3.88 -3.54
N VAL A 250 14.24 -4.69 -2.47
CA VAL A 250 13.06 -5.12 -1.70
C VAL A 250 13.28 -4.84 -0.22
N THR A 251 12.35 -4.14 0.40
CA THR A 251 12.35 -3.77 1.81
C THR A 251 11.25 -4.49 2.55
N PHE A 252 11.61 -5.40 3.44
CA PHE A 252 10.74 -5.93 4.48
C PHE A 252 10.89 -5.01 5.69
N GLY A 253 10.08 -3.94 5.72
CA GLY A 253 10.37 -2.78 6.57
C GLY A 253 9.92 -2.93 8.02
N GLY A 254 8.90 -3.74 8.30
CA GLY A 254 8.31 -3.92 9.62
C GLY A 254 8.10 -5.40 9.96
N VAL A 255 9.18 -6.16 10.07
CA VAL A 255 9.15 -7.58 10.43
C VAL A 255 8.98 -7.72 11.93
N ASN A 256 7.91 -8.40 12.35
CA ASN A 256 7.54 -8.55 13.76
C ASN A 256 7.62 -10.01 14.21
N TYR A 257 8.05 -10.19 15.46
CA TYR A 257 8.09 -11.50 16.13
C TYR A 257 7.52 -11.43 17.53
N GLU A 258 6.89 -12.53 17.94
CA GLU A 258 6.64 -12.83 19.35
C GLU A 258 7.96 -13.18 20.06
N ASP A 259 7.95 -13.24 21.39
CA ASP A 259 9.14 -13.55 22.20
C ASP A 259 9.74 -14.93 21.87
N ASP A 260 8.93 -15.86 21.41
CA ASP A 260 9.36 -17.20 21.00
C ASP A 260 9.89 -17.26 19.55
N GLY A 261 9.96 -16.12 18.86
CA GLY A 261 10.39 -16.00 17.48
C GLY A 261 9.33 -16.37 16.44
N THR A 262 8.08 -16.53 16.84
CA THR A 262 6.95 -16.73 15.91
C THR A 262 6.61 -15.42 15.21
N PRO A 263 6.32 -15.40 13.89
CA PRO A 263 5.84 -14.21 13.21
C PRO A 263 4.56 -13.64 13.85
N SER A 264 4.53 -12.32 14.05
CA SER A 264 3.44 -11.61 14.72
C SER A 264 2.87 -10.50 13.85
N ASP A 265 1.58 -10.24 13.97
CA ASP A 265 0.91 -9.04 13.43
C ASP A 265 0.70 -7.93 14.48
N ASN A 266 1.12 -8.17 15.71
CA ASN A 266 1.10 -7.19 16.78
C ASN A 266 2.34 -6.29 16.73
N ASN A 267 2.24 -5.18 16.03
CA ASN A 267 3.33 -4.22 15.87
C ASN A 267 3.51 -3.24 17.05
N GLN A 268 2.86 -3.48 18.19
CA GLN A 268 2.88 -2.53 19.31
C GLN A 268 3.79 -2.94 20.46
N ILE A 269 3.97 -4.21 20.69
CA ILE A 269 4.62 -4.74 21.90
C ILE A 269 5.81 -5.65 21.65
N HIS A 270 6.06 -6.03 20.39
CA HIS A 270 7.06 -7.03 20.09
C HIS A 270 8.27 -6.46 19.36
N ARG A 271 9.28 -7.27 19.19
CA ARG A 271 10.51 -6.99 18.48
C ARG A 271 10.22 -6.70 17.01
N VAL A 272 10.67 -5.54 16.54
CA VAL A 272 10.53 -5.09 15.15
C VAL A 272 11.91 -4.89 14.54
N MET A 273 12.09 -5.40 13.32
CA MET A 273 13.31 -5.22 12.55
C MET A 273 12.98 -4.94 11.07
N ALA A 274 13.98 -4.50 10.32
CA ALA A 274 13.90 -4.42 8.86
C ALA A 274 14.96 -5.30 8.18
N ARG A 275 14.59 -5.82 7.00
CA ARG A 275 15.47 -6.54 6.09
C ARG A 275 15.36 -5.96 4.70
N HIS A 276 16.50 -5.74 4.08
CA HIS A 276 16.61 -5.18 2.74
C HIS A 276 17.36 -6.16 1.87
N PHE A 277 16.85 -6.37 0.67
CA PHE A 277 17.43 -7.26 -0.30
C PHE A 277 17.60 -6.57 -1.65
N GLU A 278 18.72 -6.76 -2.30
CA GLU A 278 18.79 -6.62 -3.75
C GLU A 278 18.78 -8.03 -4.35
N VAL A 279 17.89 -8.27 -5.31
CA VAL A 279 17.71 -9.57 -5.93
C VAL A 279 17.75 -9.49 -7.45
N THR A 280 18.29 -10.52 -8.09
CA THR A 280 18.37 -10.59 -9.55
C THR A 280 17.00 -10.72 -10.19
N PRO A 281 16.82 -10.30 -11.46
CA PRO A 281 15.61 -10.59 -12.22
C PRO A 281 15.50 -12.10 -12.53
N GLY A 282 14.28 -12.53 -12.85
CA GLY A 282 13.98 -13.92 -13.21
C GLY A 282 13.46 -14.75 -12.04
N ALA A 283 13.04 -15.99 -12.36
CA ALA A 283 12.28 -16.82 -11.42
C ALA A 283 13.09 -17.28 -10.19
N ALA A 284 14.42 -17.36 -10.29
CA ALA A 284 15.28 -17.76 -9.18
C ALA A 284 15.47 -16.65 -8.13
N ALA A 285 15.38 -15.37 -8.55
CA ALA A 285 15.49 -14.19 -7.68
C ALA A 285 16.65 -14.31 -6.67
N GLU A 286 17.88 -14.49 -7.18
CA GLU A 286 19.07 -14.67 -6.34
C GLU A 286 19.39 -13.39 -5.56
N LYS A 287 19.67 -13.53 -4.27
CA LYS A 287 20.09 -12.41 -3.41
C LYS A 287 21.51 -11.99 -3.75
N VAL A 288 21.70 -10.72 -4.10
CA VAL A 288 23.03 -10.12 -4.32
C VAL A 288 23.46 -9.19 -3.19
N LEU A 289 22.48 -8.68 -2.43
CA LEU A 289 22.71 -7.92 -1.20
C LEU A 289 21.66 -8.30 -0.16
N GLU A 290 22.08 -8.38 1.09
CA GLU A 290 21.20 -8.44 2.25
C GLU A 290 21.72 -7.47 3.32
N LEU A 291 20.84 -6.57 3.81
CA LEU A 291 21.13 -5.64 4.89
C LEU A 291 20.09 -5.84 5.99
N ALA A 292 20.56 -5.93 7.23
CA ALA A 292 19.73 -6.01 8.41
C ALA A 292 19.75 -4.68 9.18
N ILE A 293 18.56 -4.21 9.61
CA ILE A 293 18.41 -3.13 10.58
C ILE A 293 17.64 -3.72 11.76
N GLU A 294 18.35 -3.94 12.87
CA GLU A 294 17.83 -4.57 14.07
C GLU A 294 18.58 -4.11 15.32
N ASP A 295 17.99 -4.31 16.48
CA ASP A 295 18.67 -4.07 17.75
C ASP A 295 19.63 -5.22 18.04
N PRO A 296 20.95 -4.98 18.09
CA PRO A 296 21.94 -6.02 18.36
C PRO A 296 21.88 -6.55 19.82
N SER A 297 21.27 -5.80 20.73
CA SER A 297 21.15 -6.20 22.14
C SER A 297 20.04 -7.22 22.38
N GLU A 298 19.18 -7.45 21.37
CA GLU A 298 18.00 -8.31 21.48
C GLU A 298 17.04 -7.95 22.63
N THR A 299 17.16 -6.73 23.15
CA THR A 299 16.24 -6.21 24.16
C THR A 299 15.06 -5.55 23.48
N ASP A 300 13.84 -5.75 23.95
CA ASP A 300 12.60 -5.24 23.37
C ASP A 300 12.45 -3.71 23.43
N ALA A 301 13.46 -3.01 23.90
CA ALA A 301 13.41 -1.58 24.17
C ALA A 301 13.44 -0.71 22.91
N ILE A 302 14.03 -1.21 21.82
CA ILE A 302 14.22 -0.44 20.58
C ILE A 302 13.62 -1.17 19.40
N ARG A 303 12.72 -0.48 18.69
CA ARG A 303 12.10 -0.96 17.46
C ARG A 303 12.74 -0.28 16.28
N TRP A 304 13.30 -1.06 15.38
CA TRP A 304 13.90 -0.58 14.16
C TRP A 304 13.02 -0.99 12.98
N PHE A 305 12.50 -0.02 12.24
CA PHE A 305 11.77 -0.27 11.00
C PHE A 305 12.23 0.68 9.91
N SER A 306 12.07 0.28 8.66
CA SER A 306 12.31 1.11 7.49
C SER A 306 11.00 1.33 6.75
N PHE A 307 10.63 2.60 6.56
CA PHE A 307 9.37 2.91 5.88
C PHE A 307 9.41 2.46 4.42
N ARG A 308 10.48 2.86 3.73
CA ARG A 308 10.72 2.62 2.31
C ARG A 308 12.19 2.92 2.03
N ASP A 309 12.75 2.28 1.03
CA ASP A 309 14.09 2.59 0.56
C ASP A 309 14.05 3.13 -0.87
N GLU A 310 15.01 3.97 -1.16
CA GLU A 310 15.25 4.51 -2.48
C GLU A 310 16.73 4.35 -2.84
N HIS A 311 17.00 3.83 -4.02
CA HIS A 311 18.36 3.73 -4.53
C HIS A 311 18.71 5.03 -5.24
N VAL A 312 19.68 5.75 -4.71
CA VAL A 312 20.19 7.00 -5.28
C VAL A 312 21.66 6.84 -5.70
N LYS A 313 22.04 7.42 -6.83
CA LYS A 313 23.44 7.35 -7.34
C LYS A 313 24.41 8.12 -6.46
N SER A 314 23.96 9.17 -5.82
CA SER A 314 24.75 10.04 -4.97
C SER A 314 23.86 10.73 -3.95
N LEU A 315 24.36 10.90 -2.72
CA LEU A 315 23.72 11.73 -1.69
C LEU A 315 24.03 13.23 -1.87
N TYR A 316 24.93 13.56 -2.78
CA TYR A 316 25.46 14.92 -2.95
C TYR A 316 25.17 15.54 -4.33
N GLY A 317 24.29 14.96 -5.11
CA GLY A 317 23.87 15.47 -6.42
C GLY A 317 24.82 15.10 -7.55
#